data_d5af87c126da23554c7be4278dfbb399
#
_entry.id   d5af87c126da23554c7be4278dfbb399
#
_cell.length_a   1.000
_cell.length_b   1.000
_cell.length_c   1.000
_cell.angle_alpha   90.00
_cell.angle_beta   90.00
_cell.angle_gamma   90.00
#
_symmetry.space_group_name_H-M   'P 1'
#
loop_
_entity.id
_entity.type
_entity.pdbx_description
1 polymer ?
#
loop_
_entity_poly.entity_id
_entity_poly.type
_entity_poly.pdbx_seq_one_letter_code
_entity_poly.pdbx_strand_id
1 'polypeptide(L)'
;MSSNDKSKVALSIATGWMFYLLCYVSRVEPSAISNELMREFSMTASTFGLVVSSLYITYCLMQIPSGILLDKFGSRIILPISALICSIGIFIFGLSAIPAHLEIGRLVLGLGSASGFIGCTKVISELIHPRKYPLFVGISMFVGCLGGICGSLLTAYLVSHFGWRSTTYAIAVFAFLLAILATRISKPKYEQKSETDQETELLNGIKILSKNPKFWMLGIYGAISYLPLSAIAELWCIPFMEGKYAIQTSVAALSATFTFIGYGLGSIITAELANLFKSCKKVLLIFTILMILTFIPIIYWDGMPLMLSYGMFFLFGIFGGTIPLFFTIAFSMVPKRYGGTSAGFTNMIVMTGGFVFQPLLGRLLDYFRGGMMDTSGIPVYTLEMYKSAFCVVLICMILSIFLIFVIDDVTGTTQEME
;
A
#
# COMPACT_ATOMS: atom_id res chain seq x y z
N MET A 1 -5.08 -35.05 -9.81
CA MET A 1 -4.17 -34.08 -10.49
C MET A 1 -2.86 -34.79 -10.75
N SER A 2 -2.39 -34.75 -12.02
CA SER A 2 -1.03 -35.22 -12.34
C SER A 2 0.00 -34.32 -11.62
N SER A 3 1.25 -34.84 -11.45
CA SER A 3 2.35 -34.06 -10.88
C SER A 3 2.60 -32.78 -11.71
N ASN A 4 2.43 -32.84 -13.02
CA ASN A 4 2.58 -31.72 -13.96
C ASN A 4 1.50 -30.63 -13.75
N ASP A 5 0.25 -31.01 -13.42
CA ASP A 5 -0.83 -30.05 -13.16
C ASP A 5 -0.61 -29.31 -11.84
N LYS A 6 -0.09 -29.99 -10.81
CA LYS A 6 0.26 -29.36 -9.53
C LYS A 6 1.36 -28.31 -9.71
N SER A 7 2.38 -28.62 -10.49
CA SER A 7 3.49 -27.71 -10.80
C SER A 7 3.00 -26.46 -11.54
N LYS A 8 2.10 -26.61 -12.53
CA LYS A 8 1.53 -25.46 -13.27
C LYS A 8 0.70 -24.56 -12.38
N VAL A 9 -0.11 -25.13 -11.49
CA VAL A 9 -0.91 -24.35 -10.51
C VAL A 9 -0.01 -23.59 -9.55
N ALA A 10 1.02 -24.25 -9.00
CA ALA A 10 1.97 -23.60 -8.10
C ALA A 10 2.71 -22.44 -8.79
N LEU A 11 3.16 -22.65 -10.04
CA LEU A 11 3.80 -21.60 -10.85
C LEU A 11 2.86 -20.40 -11.08
N SER A 12 1.58 -20.67 -11.38
CA SER A 12 0.60 -19.59 -11.61
C SER A 12 0.38 -18.74 -10.37
N ILE A 13 0.25 -19.37 -9.19
CA ILE A 13 0.07 -18.67 -7.91
C ILE A 13 1.34 -17.88 -7.56
N ALA A 14 2.52 -18.50 -7.71
CA ALA A 14 3.80 -17.84 -7.50
C ALA A 14 3.94 -16.61 -8.40
N THR A 15 3.52 -16.69 -9.66
CA THR A 15 3.52 -15.56 -10.60
C THR A 15 2.61 -14.42 -10.11
N GLY A 16 1.40 -14.75 -9.64
CA GLY A 16 0.49 -13.75 -9.04
C GLY A 16 1.10 -13.09 -7.80
N TRP A 17 1.73 -13.87 -6.92
CA TRP A 17 2.43 -13.34 -5.74
C TRP A 17 3.63 -12.47 -6.12
N MET A 18 4.45 -12.88 -7.08
CA MET A 18 5.60 -12.09 -7.55
C MET A 18 5.15 -10.78 -8.20
N PHE A 19 4.03 -10.78 -8.91
CA PHE A 19 3.46 -9.55 -9.47
C PHE A 19 2.98 -8.60 -8.36
N TYR A 20 2.31 -9.11 -7.34
CA TYR A 20 1.88 -8.31 -6.19
C TYR A 20 3.06 -7.76 -5.38
N LEU A 21 4.11 -8.58 -5.17
CA LEU A 21 5.38 -8.16 -4.58
C LEU A 21 6.01 -7.02 -5.38
N LEU A 22 6.12 -7.17 -6.72
CA LEU A 22 6.65 -6.14 -7.62
C LEU A 22 5.90 -4.80 -7.48
N CYS A 23 4.57 -4.86 -7.38
CA CYS A 23 3.74 -3.65 -7.19
C CYS A 23 4.12 -2.90 -5.91
N TYR A 24 4.42 -3.62 -4.81
CA TYR A 24 4.87 -3.01 -3.57
C TYR A 24 6.31 -2.52 -3.64
N VAL A 25 7.23 -3.29 -4.24
CA VAL A 25 8.61 -2.86 -4.47
C VAL A 25 8.63 -1.50 -5.17
N SER A 26 7.94 -1.41 -6.31
CA SER A 26 7.93 -0.19 -7.13
C SER A 26 7.18 0.98 -6.47
N ARG A 27 6.25 0.69 -5.54
CA ARG A 27 5.56 1.71 -4.75
C ARG A 27 6.50 2.36 -3.74
N VAL A 28 7.32 1.55 -3.07
CA VAL A 28 8.17 1.96 -1.94
C VAL A 28 9.56 2.44 -2.41
N GLU A 29 10.05 1.99 -3.56
CA GLU A 29 11.35 2.36 -4.15
C GLU A 29 11.70 3.86 -4.01
N PRO A 30 10.81 4.84 -4.31
CA PRO A 30 11.17 6.25 -4.21
C PRO A 30 11.61 6.72 -2.82
N SER A 31 11.17 6.06 -1.75
CA SER A 31 11.63 6.36 -0.40
C SER A 31 13.14 6.12 -0.24
N ALA A 32 13.63 5.04 -0.85
CA ALA A 32 15.05 4.63 -0.77
C ALA A 32 15.98 5.47 -1.66
N ILE A 33 15.43 6.24 -2.61
CA ILE A 33 16.15 7.09 -3.57
C ILE A 33 15.74 8.57 -3.47
N SER A 34 15.11 8.94 -2.36
CA SER A 34 14.54 10.29 -2.18
C SER A 34 15.58 11.38 -2.30
N ASN A 35 16.75 11.20 -1.68
CA ASN A 35 17.84 12.16 -1.71
C ASN A 35 18.41 12.33 -3.13
N GLU A 36 18.62 11.22 -3.84
CA GLU A 36 19.14 11.22 -5.20
C GLU A 36 18.19 11.97 -6.15
N LEU A 37 16.89 11.67 -6.09
CA LEU A 37 15.90 12.30 -6.93
C LEU A 37 15.75 13.78 -6.62
N MET A 38 15.66 14.15 -5.34
CA MET A 38 15.51 15.56 -4.95
C MET A 38 16.74 16.38 -5.34
N ARG A 39 17.94 15.84 -5.22
CA ARG A 39 19.19 16.51 -5.64
C ARG A 39 19.30 16.62 -7.16
N GLU A 40 19.11 15.53 -7.88
CA GLU A 40 19.32 15.46 -9.32
C GLU A 40 18.33 16.37 -10.09
N PHE A 41 17.07 16.39 -9.66
CA PHE A 41 16.02 17.17 -10.32
C PHE A 41 15.74 18.51 -9.62
N SER A 42 16.55 18.90 -8.63
CA SER A 42 16.35 20.11 -7.81
C SER A 42 14.91 20.25 -7.28
N MET A 43 14.33 19.12 -6.85
CA MET A 43 12.95 19.07 -6.38
C MET A 43 12.84 19.47 -4.90
N THR A 44 11.77 20.20 -4.59
CA THR A 44 11.35 20.40 -3.20
C THR A 44 10.60 19.17 -2.68
N ALA A 45 10.43 19.05 -1.35
CA ALA A 45 9.66 17.96 -0.73
C ALA A 45 8.21 17.91 -1.26
N SER A 46 7.62 19.08 -1.54
CA SER A 46 6.28 19.17 -2.13
C SER A 46 6.24 18.53 -3.52
N THR A 47 7.18 18.90 -4.40
CA THR A 47 7.26 18.35 -5.76
C THR A 47 7.54 16.84 -5.71
N PHE A 48 8.47 16.42 -4.86
CA PHE A 48 8.79 15.00 -4.68
C PHE A 48 7.57 14.20 -4.19
N GLY A 49 6.87 14.69 -3.16
CA GLY A 49 5.64 14.06 -2.66
C GLY A 49 4.53 13.98 -3.71
N LEU A 50 4.36 15.02 -4.56
CA LEU A 50 3.40 15.01 -5.66
C LEU A 50 3.77 13.97 -6.73
N VAL A 51 5.02 13.95 -7.18
CA VAL A 51 5.53 12.98 -8.15
C VAL A 51 5.31 11.55 -7.66
N VAL A 52 5.71 11.25 -6.43
CA VAL A 52 5.58 9.89 -5.89
C VAL A 52 4.13 9.50 -5.71
N SER A 53 3.29 10.40 -5.19
CA SER A 53 1.87 10.13 -4.94
C SER A 53 1.01 10.04 -6.21
N SER A 54 1.50 10.51 -7.36
CA SER A 54 0.76 10.43 -8.64
C SER A 54 0.39 9.01 -9.04
N LEU A 55 1.16 8.00 -8.60
CA LEU A 55 0.79 6.59 -8.72
C LEU A 55 -0.61 6.31 -8.17
N TYR A 56 -0.95 6.87 -7.03
CA TYR A 56 -2.23 6.61 -6.37
C TYR A 56 -3.43 7.15 -7.15
N ILE A 57 -3.25 8.21 -7.98
CA ILE A 57 -4.32 8.75 -8.83
C ILE A 57 -4.84 7.65 -9.75
N THR A 58 -3.96 7.11 -10.57
CA THR A 58 -4.33 6.09 -11.57
C THR A 58 -4.63 4.75 -10.92
N TYR A 59 -3.94 4.41 -9.82
CA TYR A 59 -4.22 3.22 -9.01
C TYR A 59 -5.67 3.23 -8.49
N CYS A 60 -6.11 4.31 -7.85
CA CYS A 60 -7.46 4.42 -7.31
C CYS A 60 -8.52 4.42 -8.41
N LEU A 61 -8.30 5.16 -9.51
CA LEU A 61 -9.22 5.17 -10.65
C LEU A 61 -9.36 3.80 -11.30
N MET A 62 -8.30 3.00 -11.32
CA MET A 62 -8.29 1.68 -11.94
C MET A 62 -8.75 0.55 -11.02
N GLN A 63 -9.03 0.77 -9.73
CA GLN A 63 -9.45 -0.30 -8.81
C GLN A 63 -10.72 -1.01 -9.30
N ILE A 64 -11.74 -0.25 -9.66
CA ILE A 64 -13.01 -0.78 -10.15
C ILE A 64 -12.86 -1.34 -11.57
N PRO A 65 -12.31 -0.59 -12.56
CA PRO A 65 -12.08 -1.12 -13.90
C PRO A 65 -11.24 -2.40 -13.94
N SER A 66 -10.19 -2.48 -13.10
CA SER A 66 -9.33 -3.69 -13.03
C SER A 66 -10.11 -4.92 -12.56
N GLY A 67 -11.02 -4.75 -11.59
CA GLY A 67 -11.90 -5.83 -11.14
C GLY A 67 -12.78 -6.34 -12.29
N ILE A 68 -13.46 -5.44 -13.01
CA ILE A 68 -14.31 -5.77 -14.15
C ILE A 68 -13.52 -6.48 -15.26
N LEU A 69 -12.34 -5.95 -15.59
CA LEU A 69 -11.47 -6.55 -16.61
C LEU A 69 -11.02 -7.96 -16.21
N LEU A 70 -10.66 -8.16 -14.95
CA LEU A 70 -10.28 -9.48 -14.43
C LEU A 70 -11.43 -10.47 -14.44
N ASP A 71 -12.65 -10.01 -14.16
CA ASP A 71 -13.84 -10.88 -14.21
C ASP A 71 -14.23 -11.24 -15.64
N LYS A 72 -14.13 -10.27 -16.58
CA LYS A 72 -14.49 -10.48 -17.99
C LYS A 72 -13.44 -11.28 -18.78
N PHE A 73 -12.15 -11.00 -18.58
CA PHE A 73 -11.09 -11.57 -19.40
C PHE A 73 -10.22 -12.60 -18.66
N GLY A 74 -10.39 -12.71 -17.33
CA GLY A 74 -9.62 -13.63 -16.48
C GLY A 74 -8.21 -13.14 -16.18
N SER A 75 -7.62 -13.78 -15.16
CA SER A 75 -6.27 -13.43 -14.68
C SER A 75 -5.18 -13.69 -15.74
N ARG A 76 -5.36 -14.69 -16.58
CA ARG A 76 -4.41 -15.10 -17.61
C ARG A 76 -4.15 -14.03 -18.69
N ILE A 77 -5.11 -13.16 -18.97
CA ILE A 77 -4.99 -12.06 -19.95
C ILE A 77 -4.59 -10.77 -19.26
N ILE A 78 -5.22 -10.46 -18.14
CA ILE A 78 -5.04 -9.15 -17.50
C ILE A 78 -3.69 -9.05 -16.77
N LEU A 79 -3.21 -10.09 -16.08
CA LEU A 79 -1.96 -9.98 -15.34
C LEU A 79 -0.72 -9.73 -16.24
N PRO A 80 -0.55 -10.43 -17.37
CA PRO A 80 0.55 -10.12 -18.30
C PRO A 80 0.53 -8.67 -18.80
N ILE A 81 -0.66 -8.18 -19.16
CA ILE A 81 -0.83 -6.79 -19.64
C ILE A 81 -0.48 -5.81 -18.52
N SER A 82 -0.98 -6.06 -17.31
CA SER A 82 -0.72 -5.21 -16.14
C SER A 82 0.77 -5.19 -15.76
N ALA A 83 1.44 -6.35 -15.78
CA ALA A 83 2.88 -6.44 -15.52
C ALA A 83 3.70 -5.71 -16.60
N LEU A 84 3.27 -5.78 -17.88
CA LEU A 84 3.89 -5.04 -18.96
C LEU A 84 3.73 -3.53 -18.79
N ILE A 85 2.52 -3.07 -18.42
CA ILE A 85 2.27 -1.65 -18.12
C ILE A 85 3.14 -1.19 -16.95
N CYS A 86 3.27 -2.00 -15.87
CA CYS A 86 4.18 -1.70 -14.77
C CYS A 86 5.63 -1.57 -15.26
N SER A 87 6.10 -2.53 -16.09
CA SER A 87 7.45 -2.48 -16.67
C SER A 87 7.70 -1.18 -17.43
N ILE A 88 6.76 -0.78 -18.28
CA ILE A 88 6.83 0.47 -19.06
C ILE A 88 6.88 1.67 -18.12
N GLY A 89 6.02 1.73 -17.11
CA GLY A 89 6.00 2.82 -16.12
C GLY A 89 7.32 2.96 -15.36
N ILE A 90 7.88 1.83 -14.88
CA ILE A 90 9.16 1.80 -14.18
C ILE A 90 10.30 2.20 -15.12
N PHE A 91 10.26 1.74 -16.37
CA PHE A 91 11.28 2.10 -17.37
C PHE A 91 11.25 3.60 -17.70
N ILE A 92 10.06 4.21 -17.89
CA ILE A 92 9.89 5.65 -18.08
C ILE A 92 10.45 6.41 -16.86
N PHE A 93 10.17 5.94 -15.65
CA PHE A 93 10.69 6.52 -14.42
C PHE A 93 12.24 6.50 -14.40
N GLY A 94 12.86 5.39 -14.79
CA GLY A 94 14.32 5.27 -14.90
C GLY A 94 14.96 6.14 -15.98
N LEU A 95 14.25 6.38 -17.09
CA LEU A 95 14.70 7.25 -18.21
C LEU A 95 14.54 8.75 -17.94
N SER A 96 13.99 9.12 -16.79
CA SER A 96 13.64 10.52 -16.51
C SER A 96 14.82 11.48 -16.65
N ALA A 97 14.56 12.60 -17.33
CA ALA A 97 15.47 13.75 -17.46
C ALA A 97 14.88 15.00 -16.78
N ILE A 98 13.58 15.01 -16.51
CA ILE A 98 12.85 16.10 -15.85
C ILE A 98 11.79 15.49 -14.91
N PRO A 99 11.34 16.22 -13.87
CA PRO A 99 10.33 15.71 -12.91
C PRO A 99 9.05 15.19 -13.56
N ALA A 100 8.60 15.78 -14.67
CA ALA A 100 7.40 15.33 -15.40
C ALA A 100 7.53 13.89 -15.94
N HIS A 101 8.72 13.45 -16.32
CA HIS A 101 8.93 12.07 -16.76
C HIS A 101 8.79 11.08 -15.60
N LEU A 102 9.26 11.46 -14.40
CA LEU A 102 9.05 10.68 -13.17
C LEU A 102 7.55 10.53 -12.90
N GLU A 103 6.80 11.63 -12.97
CA GLU A 103 5.35 11.64 -12.75
C GLU A 103 4.61 10.76 -13.76
N ILE A 104 4.92 10.87 -15.05
CA ILE A 104 4.34 10.02 -16.10
C ILE A 104 4.64 8.55 -15.81
N GLY A 105 5.87 8.20 -15.44
CA GLY A 105 6.25 6.84 -15.05
C GLY A 105 5.41 6.32 -13.90
N ARG A 106 5.18 7.15 -12.87
CA ARG A 106 4.34 6.83 -11.70
C ARG A 106 2.87 6.66 -12.07
N LEU A 107 2.32 7.53 -12.93
CA LEU A 107 0.95 7.40 -13.44
C LEU A 107 0.75 6.09 -14.23
N VAL A 108 1.68 5.77 -15.13
CA VAL A 108 1.64 4.51 -15.90
C VAL A 108 1.78 3.29 -14.97
N LEU A 109 2.69 3.35 -14.00
CA LEU A 109 2.85 2.29 -12.99
C LEU A 109 1.56 2.08 -12.20
N GLY A 110 0.85 3.15 -11.82
CA GLY A 110 -0.42 3.08 -11.10
C GLY A 110 -1.52 2.34 -11.88
N LEU A 111 -1.60 2.57 -13.21
CA LEU A 111 -2.53 1.84 -14.09
C LEU A 111 -2.31 0.32 -14.04
N GLY A 112 -1.06 -0.13 -14.13
CA GLY A 112 -0.73 -1.56 -14.10
C GLY A 112 -0.86 -2.16 -12.71
N SER A 113 -0.39 -1.47 -11.67
CA SER A 113 -0.34 -1.99 -10.31
C SER A 113 -1.71 -2.09 -9.63
N ALA A 114 -2.75 -1.42 -10.14
CA ALA A 114 -4.11 -1.51 -9.62
C ALA A 114 -4.65 -2.95 -9.62
N SER A 115 -4.24 -3.77 -10.57
CA SER A 115 -4.58 -5.20 -10.63
C SER A 115 -3.72 -6.09 -9.73
N GLY A 116 -2.75 -5.56 -9.00
CA GLY A 116 -1.78 -6.36 -8.24
C GLY A 116 -2.42 -7.29 -7.22
N PHE A 117 -3.13 -6.75 -6.23
CA PHE A 117 -3.81 -7.55 -5.21
C PHE A 117 -5.03 -8.28 -5.77
N ILE A 118 -5.89 -7.57 -6.51
CA ILE A 118 -7.13 -8.15 -7.06
C ILE A 118 -6.78 -9.28 -8.04
N GLY A 119 -5.79 -9.09 -8.91
CA GLY A 119 -5.35 -10.10 -9.86
C GLY A 119 -4.71 -11.31 -9.18
N CYS A 120 -3.89 -11.09 -8.14
CA CYS A 120 -3.32 -12.16 -7.34
C CYS A 120 -4.43 -13.02 -6.70
N THR A 121 -5.42 -12.39 -6.05
CA THR A 121 -6.55 -13.10 -5.42
C THR A 121 -7.44 -13.78 -6.46
N LYS A 122 -7.56 -13.20 -7.67
CA LYS A 122 -8.28 -13.83 -8.80
C LYS A 122 -7.60 -15.12 -9.25
N VAL A 123 -6.26 -15.11 -9.46
CA VAL A 123 -5.51 -16.34 -9.78
C VAL A 123 -5.76 -17.42 -8.72
N ILE A 124 -5.76 -17.05 -7.45
CA ILE A 124 -6.00 -17.99 -6.36
C ILE A 124 -7.43 -18.54 -6.43
N SER A 125 -8.44 -17.69 -6.64
CA SER A 125 -9.84 -18.12 -6.72
C SER A 125 -10.11 -19.04 -7.94
N GLU A 126 -9.42 -18.80 -9.05
CA GLU A 126 -9.53 -19.61 -10.27
C GLU A 126 -8.86 -20.99 -10.14
N LEU A 127 -7.85 -21.14 -9.29
CA LEU A 127 -6.99 -22.34 -9.26
C LEU A 127 -7.08 -23.14 -7.96
N ILE A 128 -7.48 -22.53 -6.85
CA ILE A 128 -7.48 -23.12 -5.51
C ILE A 128 -8.92 -23.42 -5.06
N HIS A 129 -9.09 -24.56 -4.37
CA HIS A 129 -10.38 -24.93 -3.80
C HIS A 129 -10.87 -23.88 -2.78
N PRO A 130 -12.16 -23.48 -2.79
CA PRO A 130 -12.72 -22.40 -1.96
C PRO A 130 -12.37 -22.51 -0.46
N ARG A 131 -12.29 -23.71 0.11
CA ARG A 131 -11.91 -23.91 1.53
C ARG A 131 -10.49 -23.43 1.86
N LYS A 132 -9.57 -23.38 0.89
CA LYS A 132 -8.18 -22.92 1.07
C LYS A 132 -7.97 -21.47 0.68
N TYR A 133 -8.95 -20.85 0.02
CA TYR A 133 -8.86 -19.48 -0.48
C TYR A 133 -8.44 -18.48 0.61
N PRO A 134 -9.03 -18.47 1.83
CA PRO A 134 -8.65 -17.50 2.86
C PRO A 134 -7.17 -17.60 3.27
N LEU A 135 -6.64 -18.85 3.37
CA LEU A 135 -5.22 -19.06 3.68
C LEU A 135 -4.30 -18.43 2.63
N PHE A 136 -4.60 -18.64 1.34
CA PHE A 136 -3.78 -18.11 0.25
C PHE A 136 -3.89 -16.59 0.13
N VAL A 137 -5.04 -16.00 0.44
CA VAL A 137 -5.19 -14.54 0.54
C VAL A 137 -4.34 -13.99 1.69
N GLY A 138 -4.30 -14.65 2.84
CA GLY A 138 -3.42 -14.29 3.96
C GLY A 138 -1.95 -14.32 3.57
N ILE A 139 -1.51 -15.36 2.85
CA ILE A 139 -0.15 -15.45 2.32
C ILE A 139 0.12 -14.29 1.35
N SER A 140 -0.86 -13.92 0.52
CA SER A 140 -0.70 -12.78 -0.42
C SER A 140 -0.44 -11.47 0.32
N MET A 141 -1.13 -11.22 1.43
CA MET A 141 -0.87 -10.03 2.27
C MET A 141 0.56 -10.01 2.80
N PHE A 142 1.06 -11.15 3.27
CA PHE A 142 2.44 -11.28 3.72
C PHE A 142 3.44 -11.02 2.58
N VAL A 143 3.18 -11.53 1.39
CA VAL A 143 4.00 -11.27 0.18
C VAL A 143 4.02 -9.77 -0.18
N GLY A 144 2.90 -9.07 -0.02
CA GLY A 144 2.86 -7.61 -0.16
C GLY A 144 3.81 -6.90 0.81
N CYS A 145 3.79 -7.31 2.09
CA CYS A 145 4.73 -6.76 3.10
C CYS A 145 6.18 -7.04 2.73
N LEU A 146 6.51 -8.25 2.23
CA LEU A 146 7.85 -8.55 1.71
C LEU A 146 8.23 -7.64 0.54
N GLY A 147 7.28 -7.30 -0.33
CA GLY A 147 7.49 -6.33 -1.39
C GLY A 147 7.86 -4.94 -0.85
N GLY A 148 7.20 -4.47 0.21
CA GLY A 148 7.55 -3.23 0.88
C GLY A 148 8.97 -3.25 1.50
N ILE A 149 9.35 -4.37 2.13
CA ILE A 149 10.70 -4.58 2.66
C ILE A 149 11.74 -4.55 1.55
N CYS A 150 11.50 -5.24 0.44
CA CYS A 150 12.39 -5.22 -0.72
C CYS A 150 12.49 -3.81 -1.34
N GLY A 151 11.35 -3.10 -1.42
CA GLY A 151 11.30 -1.75 -1.96
C GLY A 151 12.04 -0.71 -1.11
N SER A 152 12.15 -0.92 0.21
CA SER A 152 12.94 -0.06 1.08
C SER A 152 14.38 -0.55 1.25
N LEU A 153 14.59 -1.68 1.90
CA LEU A 153 15.90 -2.16 2.33
C LEU A 153 16.76 -2.66 1.17
N LEU A 154 16.22 -3.59 0.34
CA LEU A 154 16.97 -4.15 -0.78
C LEU A 154 17.26 -3.06 -1.83
N THR A 155 16.30 -2.19 -2.11
CA THR A 155 16.50 -1.07 -3.04
C THR A 155 17.57 -0.12 -2.51
N ALA A 156 17.55 0.29 -1.24
CA ALA A 156 18.59 1.15 -0.66
C ALA A 156 19.99 0.50 -0.77
N TYR A 157 20.08 -0.80 -0.55
CA TYR A 157 21.35 -1.54 -0.72
C TYR A 157 21.81 -1.56 -2.18
N LEU A 158 20.93 -1.86 -3.12
CA LEU A 158 21.29 -1.90 -4.56
C LEU A 158 21.66 -0.52 -5.07
N VAL A 159 20.95 0.52 -4.65
CA VAL A 159 21.21 1.91 -5.06
C VAL A 159 22.59 2.39 -4.58
N SER A 160 22.99 2.03 -3.36
CA SER A 160 24.31 2.38 -2.83
C SER A 160 25.49 1.77 -3.63
N HIS A 161 25.28 0.66 -4.35
CA HIS A 161 26.30 -0.04 -5.12
C HIS A 161 26.22 0.24 -6.63
N PHE A 162 25.04 0.38 -7.18
CA PHE A 162 24.80 0.44 -8.63
C PHE A 162 24.16 1.75 -9.10
N GLY A 163 23.76 2.61 -8.16
CA GLY A 163 23.01 3.83 -8.45
C GLY A 163 21.51 3.56 -8.71
N TRP A 164 20.71 4.61 -8.58
CA TRP A 164 19.26 4.49 -8.62
C TRP A 164 18.72 4.10 -10.01
N ARG A 165 19.28 4.66 -11.09
CA ARG A 165 18.82 4.32 -12.45
C ARG A 165 19.02 2.85 -12.79
N SER A 166 20.22 2.31 -12.52
CA SER A 166 20.52 0.90 -12.79
C SER A 166 19.61 -0.02 -11.98
N THR A 167 19.34 0.34 -10.72
CA THR A 167 18.41 -0.40 -9.85
C THR A 167 16.99 -0.36 -10.40
N THR A 168 16.49 0.81 -10.78
CA THR A 168 15.16 0.98 -11.40
C THR A 168 15.05 0.20 -12.72
N TYR A 169 16.08 0.22 -13.58
CA TYR A 169 16.08 -0.60 -14.80
C TYR A 169 16.06 -2.09 -14.50
N ALA A 170 16.76 -2.56 -13.47
CA ALA A 170 16.71 -3.97 -13.06
C ALA A 170 15.29 -4.36 -12.62
N ILE A 171 14.59 -3.49 -11.88
CA ILE A 171 13.18 -3.69 -11.51
C ILE A 171 12.27 -3.70 -12.75
N ALA A 172 12.49 -2.81 -13.72
CA ALA A 172 11.73 -2.77 -14.97
C ALA A 172 11.93 -4.06 -15.80
N VAL A 173 13.16 -4.55 -15.91
CA VAL A 173 13.46 -5.83 -16.58
C VAL A 173 12.80 -6.99 -15.84
N PHE A 174 12.86 -7.03 -14.52
CA PHE A 174 12.16 -8.04 -13.73
C PHE A 174 10.63 -8.00 -13.98
N ALA A 175 10.03 -6.82 -14.04
CA ALA A 175 8.61 -6.64 -14.38
C ALA A 175 8.28 -7.15 -15.79
N PHE A 176 9.17 -6.90 -16.77
CA PHE A 176 9.01 -7.40 -18.13
C PHE A 176 9.09 -8.94 -18.22
N LEU A 177 10.07 -9.54 -17.56
CA LEU A 177 10.19 -11.00 -17.49
C LEU A 177 8.98 -11.62 -16.80
N LEU A 178 8.46 -10.95 -15.78
CA LEU A 178 7.26 -11.38 -15.09
C LEU A 178 6.02 -11.27 -15.98
N ALA A 179 5.92 -10.26 -16.86
CA ALA A 179 4.86 -10.17 -17.86
C ALA A 179 4.88 -11.36 -18.81
N ILE A 180 6.07 -11.78 -19.27
CA ILE A 180 6.24 -12.98 -20.10
C ILE A 180 5.84 -14.24 -19.32
N LEU A 181 6.29 -14.37 -18.06
CA LEU A 181 5.95 -15.52 -17.22
C LEU A 181 4.43 -15.60 -16.97
N ALA A 182 3.77 -14.47 -16.78
CA ALA A 182 2.34 -14.39 -16.52
C ALA A 182 1.48 -14.88 -17.70
N THR A 183 2.01 -14.89 -18.94
CA THR A 183 1.31 -15.51 -20.08
C THR A 183 1.13 -17.03 -19.91
N ARG A 184 1.89 -17.64 -18.99
CA ARG A 184 1.84 -19.08 -18.69
C ARG A 184 0.90 -19.43 -17.54
N ILE A 185 0.15 -18.48 -17.00
CA ILE A 185 -0.87 -18.72 -15.98
C ILE A 185 -1.87 -19.78 -16.51
N SER A 186 -2.18 -20.75 -15.66
CA SER A 186 -3.06 -21.86 -16.00
C SER A 186 -4.48 -21.39 -16.28
N LYS A 187 -5.22 -22.15 -17.12
CA LYS A 187 -6.65 -21.89 -17.32
C LYS A 187 -7.40 -22.06 -15.99
N PRO A 188 -8.50 -21.31 -15.80
CA PRO A 188 -9.35 -21.46 -14.64
C PRO A 188 -9.77 -22.90 -14.42
N LYS A 189 -9.72 -23.35 -13.18
CA LYS A 189 -10.14 -24.68 -12.76
C LYS A 189 -11.51 -24.67 -12.11
N TYR A 190 -11.80 -23.54 -11.46
CA TYR A 190 -13.08 -23.24 -10.85
C TYR A 190 -13.63 -22.04 -11.61
N GLU A 191 -14.63 -22.29 -12.49
CA GLU A 191 -15.36 -21.21 -13.16
C GLU A 191 -16.25 -20.54 -12.13
N GLN A 192 -16.02 -19.26 -11.91
CA GLN A 192 -17.03 -18.40 -11.31
C GLN A 192 -18.05 -18.12 -12.41
N LYS A 193 -19.31 -18.52 -12.19
CA LYS A 193 -20.41 -18.15 -13.10
C LYS A 193 -20.41 -16.64 -13.26
N SER A 194 -20.12 -16.17 -14.47
CA SER A 194 -20.34 -14.79 -14.87
C SER A 194 -21.86 -14.63 -14.99
N GLU A 195 -22.47 -14.05 -13.99
CA GLU A 195 -23.86 -13.63 -14.12
C GLU A 195 -23.89 -12.41 -15.06
N THR A 196 -24.80 -12.43 -16.01
CA THR A 196 -24.93 -11.49 -17.13
C THR A 196 -25.23 -10.04 -16.70
N ASP A 197 -25.37 -9.76 -15.40
CA ASP A 197 -25.74 -8.46 -14.82
C ASP A 197 -24.67 -7.80 -13.97
N GLN A 198 -23.39 -8.24 -14.06
CA GLN A 198 -22.32 -7.76 -13.15
C GLN A 198 -22.10 -6.23 -13.20
N GLU A 199 -22.23 -5.59 -14.38
CA GLU A 199 -22.06 -4.13 -14.48
C GLU A 199 -23.19 -3.39 -13.76
N THR A 200 -24.43 -3.86 -13.89
CA THR A 200 -25.59 -3.28 -13.20
C THR A 200 -25.51 -3.50 -11.69
N GLU A 201 -25.07 -4.67 -11.26
CA GLU A 201 -24.86 -4.98 -9.85
C GLU A 201 -23.73 -4.13 -9.24
N LEU A 202 -22.61 -3.96 -9.95
CA LEU A 202 -21.49 -3.14 -9.51
C LEU A 202 -21.92 -1.67 -9.34
N LEU A 203 -22.61 -1.10 -10.32
CA LEU A 203 -23.12 0.27 -10.25
C LEU A 203 -24.13 0.46 -9.11
N ASN A 204 -24.99 -0.52 -8.89
CA ASN A 204 -25.94 -0.51 -7.78
C ASN A 204 -25.22 -0.61 -6.43
N GLY A 205 -24.20 -1.46 -6.31
CA GLY A 205 -23.37 -1.56 -5.11
C GLY A 205 -22.66 -0.24 -4.79
N ILE A 206 -22.03 0.40 -5.78
CA ILE A 206 -21.41 1.72 -5.62
C ILE A 206 -22.44 2.76 -5.20
N LYS A 207 -23.64 2.77 -5.84
CA LYS A 207 -24.70 3.71 -5.51
C LYS A 207 -25.23 3.54 -4.09
N ILE A 208 -25.33 2.32 -3.58
CA ILE A 208 -25.72 2.03 -2.20
C ILE A 208 -24.66 2.57 -1.24
N LEU A 209 -23.39 2.22 -1.46
CA LEU A 209 -22.29 2.62 -0.60
C LEU A 209 -22.06 4.13 -0.61
N SER A 210 -22.04 4.76 -1.79
CA SER A 210 -21.82 6.19 -1.94
C SER A 210 -22.88 7.07 -1.26
N LYS A 211 -24.09 6.55 -1.07
CA LYS A 211 -25.16 7.23 -0.34
C LYS A 211 -25.09 7.02 1.18
N ASN A 212 -24.28 6.09 1.64
CA ASN A 212 -24.16 5.79 3.08
C ASN A 212 -23.07 6.67 3.72
N PRO A 213 -23.40 7.66 4.57
CA PRO A 213 -22.43 8.53 5.21
C PRO A 213 -21.45 7.77 6.13
N LYS A 214 -21.91 6.68 6.77
CA LYS A 214 -21.04 5.86 7.62
C LYS A 214 -19.97 5.14 6.81
N PHE A 215 -20.25 4.81 5.55
CA PHE A 215 -19.25 4.23 4.64
C PHE A 215 -18.11 5.22 4.34
N TRP A 216 -18.45 6.50 4.09
CA TRP A 216 -17.42 7.53 3.90
C TRP A 216 -16.60 7.78 5.17
N MET A 217 -17.25 7.78 6.34
CA MET A 217 -16.55 7.89 7.62
C MET A 217 -15.60 6.72 7.87
N LEU A 218 -16.02 5.48 7.54
CA LEU A 218 -15.17 4.30 7.57
C LEU A 218 -13.99 4.44 6.60
N GLY A 219 -14.22 4.92 5.40
CA GLY A 219 -13.18 5.14 4.39
C GLY A 219 -12.16 6.19 4.81
N ILE A 220 -12.61 7.34 5.34
CA ILE A 220 -11.73 8.40 5.86
C ILE A 220 -10.93 7.88 7.06
N TYR A 221 -11.57 7.20 7.99
CA TYR A 221 -10.88 6.56 9.11
C TYR A 221 -9.83 5.55 8.59
N GLY A 222 -10.18 4.73 7.62
CA GLY A 222 -9.29 3.77 6.99
C GLY A 222 -8.09 4.42 6.31
N ALA A 223 -8.30 5.54 5.59
CA ALA A 223 -7.22 6.31 4.97
C ALA A 223 -6.23 6.85 6.02
N ILE A 224 -6.72 7.35 7.15
CA ILE A 224 -5.87 7.84 8.27
C ILE A 224 -5.16 6.68 8.96
N SER A 225 -5.85 5.58 9.23
CA SER A 225 -5.27 4.40 9.88
C SER A 225 -4.22 3.68 9.03
N TYR A 226 -4.24 3.90 7.71
CA TYR A 226 -3.24 3.38 6.76
C TYR A 226 -2.00 4.27 6.63
N LEU A 227 -1.96 5.47 7.26
CA LEU A 227 -0.82 6.39 7.17
C LEU A 227 0.53 5.82 7.64
N PRO A 228 0.60 4.92 8.65
CA PRO A 228 1.87 4.25 8.99
C PRO A 228 2.55 3.62 7.78
N LEU A 229 1.79 3.06 6.86
CA LEU A 229 2.34 2.54 5.62
C LEU A 229 2.41 3.60 4.53
N SER A 230 1.27 4.17 4.13
CA SER A 230 1.15 4.93 2.89
C SER A 230 1.93 6.25 2.86
N ALA A 231 2.09 6.91 4.00
CA ALA A 231 2.81 8.18 4.05
C ALA A 231 4.16 8.06 4.78
N ILE A 232 4.19 7.31 5.89
CA ILE A 232 5.40 7.21 6.69
C ILE A 232 6.34 6.15 6.10
N ALA A 233 6.01 4.85 6.14
CA ALA A 233 6.92 3.78 5.72
C ALA A 233 7.21 3.80 4.21
N GLU A 234 6.23 4.14 3.38
CA GLU A 234 6.39 4.15 1.91
C GLU A 234 7.16 5.37 1.39
N LEU A 235 7.28 6.47 2.16
CA LEU A 235 7.93 7.67 1.66
C LEU A 235 8.80 8.42 2.69
N TRP A 236 8.24 8.85 3.82
CA TRP A 236 8.89 9.87 4.64
C TRP A 236 9.71 9.35 5.83
N CYS A 237 9.64 8.05 6.19
CA CYS A 237 10.39 7.55 7.35
C CYS A 237 11.89 7.48 7.10
N ILE A 238 12.35 7.13 5.89
CA ILE A 238 13.77 7.04 5.58
C ILE A 238 14.44 8.41 5.73
N PRO A 239 14.04 9.47 5.00
CA PRO A 239 14.65 10.79 5.18
C PRO A 239 14.47 11.37 6.59
N PHE A 240 13.39 11.05 7.31
CA PHE A 240 13.24 11.41 8.71
C PHE A 240 14.31 10.75 9.61
N MET A 241 14.54 9.46 9.42
CA MET A 241 15.54 8.71 10.22
C MET A 241 16.97 9.13 9.90
N GLU A 242 17.26 9.44 8.64
CA GLU A 242 18.56 10.02 8.24
C GLU A 242 18.80 11.36 8.95
N GLY A 243 17.79 12.23 8.96
CA GLY A 243 17.86 13.52 9.65
C GLY A 243 17.95 13.40 11.18
N LYS A 244 17.28 12.40 11.78
CA LYS A 244 17.27 12.20 13.24
C LYS A 244 18.55 11.62 13.80
N TYR A 245 19.18 10.66 13.09
CA TYR A 245 20.29 9.88 13.58
C TYR A 245 21.60 10.08 12.81
N ALA A 246 21.59 10.88 11.74
CA ALA A 246 22.73 11.07 10.83
C ALA A 246 23.31 9.73 10.31
N ILE A 247 22.44 8.81 9.90
CA ILE A 247 22.74 7.46 9.44
C ILE A 247 22.55 7.31 7.93
N GLN A 248 23.14 6.27 7.36
CA GLN A 248 23.01 5.95 5.94
C GLN A 248 21.60 5.47 5.59
N THR A 249 21.18 5.68 4.34
CA THR A 249 19.86 5.29 3.80
C THR A 249 19.54 3.82 4.04
N SER A 250 20.49 2.91 3.87
CA SER A 250 20.29 1.47 4.10
C SER A 250 19.98 1.14 5.56
N VAL A 251 20.56 1.87 6.51
CA VAL A 251 20.30 1.73 7.95
C VAL A 251 18.95 2.39 8.28
N ALA A 252 18.67 3.56 7.73
CA ALA A 252 17.37 4.23 7.89
C ALA A 252 16.21 3.40 7.35
N ALA A 253 16.42 2.65 6.24
CA ALA A 253 15.42 1.78 5.62
C ALA A 253 14.94 0.63 6.53
N LEU A 254 15.70 0.28 7.58
CA LEU A 254 15.23 -0.68 8.58
C LEU A 254 13.97 -0.22 9.30
N SER A 255 13.76 1.10 9.47
CA SER A 255 12.53 1.62 10.07
C SER A 255 11.28 1.31 9.24
N ALA A 256 11.35 1.47 7.92
CA ALA A 256 10.29 1.05 7.01
C ALA A 256 10.09 -0.47 7.06
N THR A 257 11.19 -1.23 7.03
CA THR A 257 11.19 -2.70 7.13
C THR A 257 10.45 -3.18 8.38
N PHE A 258 10.79 -2.65 9.56
CA PHE A 258 10.12 -3.02 10.81
C PHE A 258 8.64 -2.59 10.82
N THR A 259 8.30 -1.46 10.20
CA THR A 259 6.90 -1.04 10.05
C THR A 259 6.12 -2.02 9.18
N PHE A 260 6.67 -2.49 8.04
CA PHE A 260 6.01 -3.48 7.18
C PHE A 260 5.83 -4.83 7.86
N ILE A 261 6.85 -5.32 8.59
CA ILE A 261 6.76 -6.56 9.38
C ILE A 261 5.66 -6.42 10.44
N GLY A 262 5.71 -5.33 11.20
CA GLY A 262 4.71 -5.03 12.22
C GLY A 262 3.29 -5.00 11.65
N TYR A 263 3.11 -4.32 10.51
CA TYR A 263 1.82 -4.22 9.85
C TYR A 263 1.26 -5.58 9.39
N GLY A 264 2.10 -6.42 8.79
CA GLY A 264 1.70 -7.77 8.41
C GLY A 264 1.23 -8.60 9.61
N LEU A 265 1.98 -8.58 10.72
CA LEU A 265 1.60 -9.24 11.97
C LEU A 265 0.36 -8.61 12.60
N GLY A 266 0.28 -7.29 12.62
CA GLY A 266 -0.86 -6.52 13.14
C GLY A 266 -2.16 -6.88 12.44
N SER A 267 -2.13 -7.09 11.12
CA SER A 267 -3.31 -7.49 10.35
C SER A 267 -3.88 -8.86 10.79
N ILE A 268 -3.02 -9.78 11.20
CA ILE A 268 -3.44 -11.09 11.75
C ILE A 268 -3.99 -10.90 13.17
N ILE A 269 -3.25 -10.18 14.02
CA ILE A 269 -3.60 -9.93 15.41
C ILE A 269 -4.96 -9.22 15.53
N THR A 270 -5.21 -8.19 14.71
CA THR A 270 -6.47 -7.44 14.75
C THR A 270 -7.68 -8.30 14.39
N ALA A 271 -7.55 -9.19 13.41
CA ALA A 271 -8.62 -10.10 13.01
C ALA A 271 -8.99 -11.06 14.16
N GLU A 272 -7.98 -11.65 14.81
CA GLU A 272 -8.19 -12.56 15.96
C GLU A 272 -8.77 -11.83 17.18
N LEU A 273 -8.27 -10.62 17.49
CA LEU A 273 -8.80 -9.82 18.59
C LEU A 273 -10.25 -9.37 18.34
N ALA A 274 -10.62 -9.07 17.10
CA ALA A 274 -12.00 -8.72 16.77
C ALA A 274 -12.95 -9.90 17.02
N ASN A 275 -12.51 -11.12 16.71
CA ASN A 275 -13.25 -12.35 17.02
C ASN A 275 -13.36 -12.56 18.54
N LEU A 276 -12.26 -12.39 19.27
CA LEU A 276 -12.21 -12.57 20.73
C LEU A 276 -13.09 -11.57 21.47
N PHE A 277 -12.99 -10.28 21.10
CA PHE A 277 -13.78 -9.21 21.71
C PHE A 277 -15.20 -9.11 21.16
N LYS A 278 -15.53 -9.87 20.13
CA LYS A 278 -16.80 -9.80 19.39
C LYS A 278 -17.16 -8.37 18.97
N SER A 279 -16.16 -7.58 18.61
CA SER A 279 -16.32 -6.16 18.30
C SER A 279 -15.13 -5.66 17.48
N CYS A 280 -15.38 -5.33 16.21
CA CYS A 280 -14.38 -4.65 15.37
C CYS A 280 -14.08 -3.23 15.91
N LYS A 281 -15.09 -2.53 16.37
CA LYS A 281 -15.00 -1.15 16.86
C LYS A 281 -14.06 -1.01 18.07
N LYS A 282 -14.13 -1.94 19.04
CA LYS A 282 -13.24 -1.93 20.22
C LYS A 282 -11.78 -2.11 19.80
N VAL A 283 -11.51 -3.02 18.86
CA VAL A 283 -10.15 -3.26 18.37
C VAL A 283 -9.63 -2.03 17.62
N LEU A 284 -10.45 -1.44 16.74
CA LEU A 284 -10.08 -0.20 16.04
C LEU A 284 -9.71 0.91 17.03
N LEU A 285 -10.51 1.12 18.07
CA LEU A 285 -10.25 2.15 19.09
C LEU A 285 -8.94 1.90 19.84
N ILE A 286 -8.74 0.69 20.35
CA ILE A 286 -7.52 0.31 21.09
C ILE A 286 -6.29 0.49 20.21
N PHE A 287 -6.32 -0.03 18.98
CA PHE A 287 -5.18 0.05 18.06
C PHE A 287 -4.87 1.49 17.63
N THR A 288 -5.90 2.31 17.41
CA THR A 288 -5.68 3.74 17.11
C THR A 288 -5.00 4.46 18.27
N ILE A 289 -5.43 4.23 19.51
CA ILE A 289 -4.81 4.82 20.71
C ILE A 289 -3.35 4.35 20.84
N LEU A 290 -3.09 3.05 20.72
CA LEU A 290 -1.74 2.49 20.81
C LEU A 290 -0.84 2.98 19.66
N MET A 291 -1.38 3.15 18.46
CA MET A 291 -0.69 3.74 17.31
C MET A 291 -0.25 5.18 17.61
N ILE A 292 -1.13 6.01 18.18
CA ILE A 292 -0.81 7.38 18.60
C ILE A 292 0.29 7.37 19.67
N LEU A 293 0.15 6.52 20.69
CA LEU A 293 1.10 6.42 21.79
C LEU A 293 2.49 5.96 21.35
N THR A 294 2.59 5.15 20.29
CA THR A 294 3.88 4.74 19.70
C THR A 294 4.46 5.81 18.77
N PHE A 295 3.62 6.59 18.09
CA PHE A 295 4.09 7.61 17.15
C PHE A 295 4.64 8.86 17.86
N ILE A 296 4.09 9.22 19.01
CA ILE A 296 4.57 10.37 19.82
C ILE A 296 6.07 10.26 20.16
N PRO A 297 6.57 9.17 20.76
CA PRO A 297 8.01 9.07 21.06
C PRO A 297 8.89 8.94 19.80
N ILE A 298 8.38 8.34 18.71
CA ILE A 298 9.11 8.34 17.42
C ILE A 298 9.44 9.77 17.00
N ILE A 299 8.49 10.68 17.11
CA ILE A 299 8.64 12.08 16.67
C ILE A 299 9.44 12.90 17.68
N TYR A 300 9.07 12.88 18.96
CA TYR A 300 9.49 13.89 19.95
C TYR A 300 10.60 13.44 20.90
N TRP A 301 10.93 12.17 20.98
CA TRP A 301 12.03 11.71 21.83
C TRP A 301 13.36 11.75 21.06
N ASP A 302 14.09 12.88 21.16
CA ASP A 302 15.34 13.09 20.41
C ASP A 302 16.47 12.15 20.85
N GLY A 303 16.59 11.87 22.13
CA GLY A 303 17.60 10.95 22.69
C GLY A 303 17.23 9.46 22.60
N MET A 304 16.22 9.07 21.82
CA MET A 304 15.81 7.68 21.67
C MET A 304 16.95 6.86 21.05
N PRO A 305 17.37 5.73 21.67
CA PRO A 305 18.33 4.82 21.05
C PRO A 305 17.81 4.27 19.72
N LEU A 306 18.69 4.16 18.71
CA LEU A 306 18.31 3.71 17.35
C LEU A 306 17.56 2.37 17.36
N MET A 307 18.04 1.38 18.15
CA MET A 307 17.38 0.07 18.25
C MET A 307 15.98 0.16 18.84
N LEU A 308 15.77 1.05 19.81
CA LEU A 308 14.44 1.28 20.37
C LEU A 308 13.51 1.95 19.33
N SER A 309 14.07 2.85 18.52
CA SER A 309 13.32 3.48 17.42
C SER A 309 12.78 2.42 16.45
N TYR A 310 13.59 1.43 16.04
CA TYR A 310 13.10 0.31 15.22
C TYR A 310 11.98 -0.48 15.90
N GLY A 311 12.10 -0.74 17.21
CA GLY A 311 11.05 -1.37 18.00
C GLY A 311 9.75 -0.55 18.02
N MET A 312 9.85 0.78 18.11
CA MET A 312 8.70 1.68 18.03
C MET A 312 8.07 1.69 16.63
N PHE A 313 8.85 1.68 15.55
CA PHE A 313 8.33 1.55 14.18
C PHE A 313 7.65 0.19 13.96
N PHE A 314 8.17 -0.88 14.55
CA PHE A 314 7.53 -2.19 14.52
C PHE A 314 6.15 -2.17 15.22
N LEU A 315 6.08 -1.62 16.43
CA LEU A 315 4.81 -1.46 17.16
C LEU A 315 3.84 -0.53 16.42
N PHE A 316 4.35 0.58 15.85
CA PHE A 316 3.55 1.48 15.03
C PHE A 316 2.95 0.76 13.82
N GLY A 317 3.72 -0.12 13.18
CA GLY A 317 3.22 -1.02 12.15
C GLY A 317 2.13 -1.97 12.66
N ILE A 318 2.36 -2.66 13.78
CA ILE A 318 1.36 -3.57 14.39
C ILE A 318 0.03 -2.85 14.58
N PHE A 319 0.07 -1.68 15.20
CA PHE A 319 -1.15 -0.94 15.51
C PHE A 319 -1.80 -0.29 14.28
N GLY A 320 -1.04 -0.11 13.18
CA GLY A 320 -1.59 0.28 11.88
C GLY A 320 -2.29 -0.85 11.13
N GLY A 321 -2.07 -2.13 11.49
CA GLY A 321 -2.55 -3.32 10.79
C GLY A 321 -4.05 -3.60 10.92
N THR A 322 -4.91 -2.59 10.82
CA THR A 322 -6.37 -2.67 11.03
C THR A 322 -7.18 -2.87 9.75
N ILE A 323 -6.55 -2.96 8.58
CA ILE A 323 -7.23 -3.10 7.28
C ILE A 323 -8.27 -4.21 7.21
N PRO A 324 -8.05 -5.43 7.72
CA PRO A 324 -9.06 -6.49 7.63
C PRO A 324 -10.40 -6.10 8.26
N LEU A 325 -10.36 -5.28 9.32
CA LEU A 325 -11.56 -4.83 10.01
C LEU A 325 -12.38 -3.84 9.17
N PHE A 326 -11.73 -3.01 8.35
CA PHE A 326 -12.44 -2.08 7.43
C PHE A 326 -13.25 -2.86 6.42
N PHE A 327 -12.66 -3.91 5.83
CA PHE A 327 -13.38 -4.76 4.89
C PHE A 327 -14.54 -5.48 5.57
N THR A 328 -14.33 -6.02 6.77
CA THR A 328 -15.39 -6.68 7.54
C THR A 328 -16.57 -5.75 7.80
N ILE A 329 -16.31 -4.52 8.24
CA ILE A 329 -17.35 -3.52 8.49
C ILE A 329 -18.01 -3.08 7.16
N ALA A 330 -17.23 -2.83 6.11
CA ALA A 330 -17.75 -2.42 4.81
C ALA A 330 -18.65 -3.52 4.19
N PHE A 331 -18.29 -4.79 4.35
CA PHE A 331 -19.11 -5.92 3.89
C PHE A 331 -20.47 -5.99 4.60
N SER A 332 -20.53 -5.63 5.89
CA SER A 332 -21.78 -5.62 6.64
C SER A 332 -22.75 -4.51 6.21
N MET A 333 -22.26 -3.50 5.47
CA MET A 333 -23.08 -2.37 5.00
C MET A 333 -23.83 -2.65 3.69
N VAL A 334 -23.59 -3.79 3.07
CA VAL A 334 -24.19 -4.18 1.78
C VAL A 334 -24.65 -5.63 1.78
N PRO A 335 -25.66 -5.99 0.94
CA PRO A 335 -25.98 -7.39 0.66
C PRO A 335 -24.78 -8.17 0.14
N LYS A 336 -24.69 -9.48 0.45
CA LYS A 336 -23.56 -10.38 0.10
C LYS A 336 -23.15 -10.30 -1.37
N ARG A 337 -24.09 -10.14 -2.30
CA ARG A 337 -23.85 -10.01 -3.75
C ARG A 337 -22.96 -8.83 -4.13
N TYR A 338 -22.90 -7.77 -3.30
CA TYR A 338 -22.09 -6.58 -3.55
C TYR A 338 -20.74 -6.61 -2.81
N GLY A 339 -20.33 -7.74 -2.25
CA GLY A 339 -19.10 -7.85 -1.46
C GLY A 339 -17.85 -7.44 -2.22
N GLY A 340 -17.70 -7.87 -3.48
CA GLY A 340 -16.56 -7.47 -4.32
C GLY A 340 -16.51 -5.96 -4.57
N THR A 341 -17.68 -5.36 -4.88
CA THR A 341 -17.82 -3.90 -5.05
C THR A 341 -17.46 -3.14 -3.77
N SER A 342 -17.93 -3.64 -2.61
CA SER A 342 -17.62 -3.06 -1.31
C SER A 342 -16.12 -3.09 -1.04
N ALA A 343 -15.44 -4.22 -1.31
CA ALA A 343 -13.99 -4.34 -1.14
C ALA A 343 -13.24 -3.35 -2.03
N GLY A 344 -13.54 -3.32 -3.33
CA GLY A 344 -12.87 -2.44 -4.29
C GLY A 344 -13.08 -0.95 -3.96
N PHE A 345 -14.30 -0.56 -3.63
CA PHE A 345 -14.62 0.83 -3.30
C PHE A 345 -14.02 1.25 -1.95
N THR A 346 -14.02 0.37 -0.94
CA THR A 346 -13.33 0.62 0.34
C THR A 346 -11.84 0.80 0.12
N ASN A 347 -11.19 -0.11 -0.63
CA ASN A 347 -9.77 -0.02 -0.91
C ASN A 347 -9.41 1.26 -1.68
N MET A 348 -10.24 1.65 -2.64
CA MET A 348 -10.08 2.91 -3.38
C MET A 348 -10.02 4.11 -2.42
N ILE A 349 -10.97 4.22 -1.46
CA ILE A 349 -11.00 5.35 -0.52
C ILE A 349 -9.80 5.29 0.43
N VAL A 350 -9.47 4.12 0.98
CA VAL A 350 -8.31 3.96 1.88
C VAL A 350 -7.01 4.38 1.18
N MET A 351 -6.83 3.99 -0.07
CA MET A 351 -5.62 4.33 -0.84
C MET A 351 -5.52 5.82 -1.22
N THR A 352 -6.63 6.57 -1.21
CA THR A 352 -6.56 8.04 -1.39
C THR A 352 -5.75 8.72 -0.28
N GLY A 353 -5.58 8.08 0.88
CA GLY A 353 -4.70 8.55 1.95
C GLY A 353 -3.28 8.78 1.47
N GLY A 354 -2.71 7.87 0.68
CA GLY A 354 -1.37 8.04 0.09
C GLY A 354 -1.30 9.25 -0.84
N PHE A 355 -2.29 9.41 -1.72
CA PHE A 355 -2.38 10.56 -2.63
C PHE A 355 -2.48 11.89 -1.90
N VAL A 356 -3.20 11.95 -0.78
CA VAL A 356 -3.41 13.20 -0.02
C VAL A 356 -2.22 13.48 0.90
N PHE A 357 -1.78 12.51 1.70
CA PHE A 357 -0.84 12.76 2.79
C PHE A 357 0.62 12.79 2.35
N GLN A 358 1.04 12.06 1.30
CA GLN A 358 2.41 12.16 0.81
C GLN A 358 2.77 13.58 0.35
N PRO A 359 1.99 14.24 -0.54
CA PRO A 359 2.29 15.61 -0.94
C PRO A 359 1.94 16.64 0.15
N LEU A 360 0.98 16.37 1.03
CA LEU A 360 0.68 17.25 2.16
C LEU A 360 1.89 17.38 3.08
N LEU A 361 2.52 16.27 3.46
CA LEU A 361 3.73 16.28 4.27
C LEU A 361 4.87 17.01 3.55
N GLY A 362 5.04 16.79 2.25
CA GLY A 362 6.01 17.54 1.44
C GLY A 362 5.77 19.05 1.45
N ARG A 363 4.51 19.48 1.32
CA ARG A 363 4.14 20.91 1.40
C ARG A 363 4.40 21.50 2.78
N LEU A 364 4.13 20.77 3.83
CA LEU A 364 4.41 21.19 5.20
C LEU A 364 5.92 21.32 5.42
N LEU A 365 6.72 20.37 4.95
CA LEU A 365 8.17 20.45 5.01
C LEU A 365 8.69 21.70 4.28
N ASP A 366 8.20 22.00 3.07
CA ASP A 366 8.57 23.21 2.34
C ASP A 366 8.13 24.49 3.07
N TYR A 367 6.95 24.48 3.67
CA TYR A 367 6.44 25.62 4.47
C TYR A 367 7.34 25.90 5.68
N PHE A 368 7.67 24.86 6.46
CA PHE A 368 8.53 25.01 7.64
C PHE A 368 9.99 25.28 7.29
N ARG A 369 10.44 24.90 6.08
CA ARG A 369 11.79 25.17 5.59
C ARG A 369 12.07 26.68 5.46
N GLY A 370 11.07 27.49 5.15
CA GLY A 370 11.21 28.96 5.07
C GLY A 370 12.28 29.45 4.09
N GLY A 371 12.59 28.64 3.04
CA GLY A 371 13.60 28.98 2.04
C GLY A 371 15.03 28.51 2.34
N MET A 372 15.30 27.75 3.40
CA MET A 372 16.64 27.21 3.70
C MET A 372 17.14 26.31 2.56
N MET A 373 18.38 26.58 2.10
CA MET A 373 19.07 25.82 1.07
C MET A 373 20.51 25.57 1.51
N ASP A 374 21.14 24.51 1.02
CA ASP A 374 22.56 24.30 1.17
C ASP A 374 23.39 25.23 0.29
N THR A 375 24.70 25.12 0.37
CA THR A 375 25.64 25.91 -0.46
C THR A 375 25.53 25.63 -1.95
N SER A 376 24.86 24.54 -2.33
CA SER A 376 24.62 24.13 -3.73
C SER A 376 23.21 24.50 -4.22
N GLY A 377 22.40 25.22 -3.40
CA GLY A 377 21.03 25.60 -3.73
C GLY A 377 20.02 24.46 -3.62
N ILE A 378 20.36 23.38 -2.90
CA ILE A 378 19.48 22.23 -2.68
C ILE A 378 18.66 22.46 -1.39
N PRO A 379 17.34 22.17 -1.41
CA PRO A 379 16.50 22.26 -0.21
C PRO A 379 17.01 21.39 0.94
N VAL A 380 17.16 21.98 2.14
CA VAL A 380 17.57 21.25 3.35
C VAL A 380 16.38 21.15 4.30
N TYR A 381 16.14 19.95 4.82
CA TYR A 381 15.05 19.67 5.76
C TYR A 381 15.63 19.18 7.09
N THR A 382 15.41 19.97 8.14
CA THR A 382 15.88 19.64 9.48
C THR A 382 14.92 18.71 10.21
N LEU A 383 15.39 18.07 11.29
CA LEU A 383 14.55 17.22 12.14
C LEU A 383 13.32 17.96 12.67
N GLU A 384 13.45 19.24 13.05
CA GLU A 384 12.32 20.04 13.56
C GLU A 384 11.23 20.27 12.53
N MET A 385 11.59 20.36 11.25
CA MET A 385 10.60 20.46 10.16
C MET A 385 9.82 19.16 9.98
N TYR A 386 10.49 18.01 10.08
CA TYR A 386 9.82 16.71 10.08
C TYR A 386 8.90 16.52 11.27
N LYS A 387 9.34 16.91 12.49
CA LYS A 387 8.48 16.88 13.68
C LYS A 387 7.21 17.70 13.49
N SER A 388 7.36 18.93 12.97
CA SER A 388 6.24 19.83 12.70
C SER A 388 5.28 19.26 11.63
N ALA A 389 5.81 18.67 10.55
CA ALA A 389 4.98 18.05 9.52
C ALA A 389 4.25 16.81 10.04
N PHE A 390 4.93 15.94 10.80
CA PHE A 390 4.34 14.72 11.37
C PHE A 390 3.31 15.00 12.48
N CYS A 391 3.37 16.18 13.14
CA CYS A 391 2.35 16.63 14.06
C CYS A 391 0.95 16.66 13.40
N VAL A 392 0.86 17.03 12.13
CA VAL A 392 -0.41 17.01 11.39
C VAL A 392 -0.95 15.58 11.23
N VAL A 393 -0.08 14.60 10.99
CA VAL A 393 -0.47 13.18 10.96
C VAL A 393 -1.00 12.75 12.33
N LEU A 394 -0.32 13.14 13.42
CA LEU A 394 -0.74 12.86 14.78
C LEU A 394 -2.12 13.47 15.09
N ILE A 395 -2.35 14.71 14.69
CA ILE A 395 -3.66 15.39 14.84
C ILE A 395 -4.74 14.61 14.07
N CYS A 396 -4.48 14.20 12.82
CA CYS A 396 -5.42 13.41 12.04
C CYS A 396 -5.74 12.07 12.73
N MET A 397 -4.75 11.39 13.30
CA MET A 397 -4.96 10.15 14.05
C MET A 397 -5.83 10.38 15.29
N ILE A 398 -5.61 11.47 16.05
CA ILE A 398 -6.44 11.83 17.20
C ILE A 398 -7.88 12.11 16.76
N LEU A 399 -8.06 12.91 15.71
CA LEU A 399 -9.39 13.23 15.17
C LEU A 399 -10.10 11.98 14.62
N SER A 400 -9.36 10.99 14.10
CA SER A 400 -9.96 9.76 13.59
C SER A 400 -10.66 8.94 14.69
N ILE A 401 -10.29 9.10 15.95
CA ILE A 401 -10.98 8.46 17.08
C ILE A 401 -12.48 8.81 17.09
N PHE A 402 -12.83 10.06 16.79
CA PHE A 402 -14.23 10.49 16.74
C PHE A 402 -15.02 9.77 15.62
N LEU A 403 -14.37 9.44 14.50
CA LEU A 403 -15.00 8.71 13.40
C LEU A 403 -15.41 7.29 13.83
N ILE A 404 -14.62 6.65 14.72
CA ILE A 404 -14.93 5.31 15.23
C ILE A 404 -16.28 5.30 15.97
N PHE A 405 -16.60 6.35 16.70
CA PHE A 405 -17.86 6.40 17.45
C PHE A 405 -19.10 6.45 16.56
N VAL A 406 -18.97 6.92 15.33
CA VAL A 406 -20.08 7.01 14.35
C VAL A 406 -20.25 5.71 13.55
N ILE A 407 -19.18 4.92 13.40
CA ILE A 407 -19.22 3.63 12.70
C ILE A 407 -19.97 2.61 13.53
N ASP A 408 -20.84 1.80 12.90
CA ASP A 408 -21.55 0.72 13.58
C ASP A 408 -20.59 -0.41 13.95
N ASP A 409 -20.82 -1.03 15.09
CA ASP A 409 -20.03 -2.18 15.51
C ASP A 409 -20.49 -3.45 14.80
N VAL A 410 -19.54 -4.30 14.45
CA VAL A 410 -19.78 -5.58 13.79
C VAL A 410 -19.04 -6.66 14.56
N THR A 411 -19.71 -7.77 14.86
CA THR A 411 -19.07 -8.94 15.43
C THR A 411 -18.16 -9.59 14.40
N GLY A 412 -16.92 -9.89 14.78
CA GLY A 412 -15.90 -10.47 13.87
C GLY A 412 -16.21 -11.86 13.32
N THR A 413 -17.28 -12.50 13.77
CA THR A 413 -17.69 -13.83 13.32
C THR A 413 -18.56 -13.73 12.06
N THR A 414 -17.97 -14.10 10.92
CA THR A 414 -18.68 -14.34 9.64
C THR A 414 -19.65 -15.54 9.69
N GLN A 415 -20.00 -16.07 10.87
CA GLN A 415 -20.72 -17.34 11.01
C GLN A 415 -22.23 -17.25 11.19
N GLU A 416 -22.83 -16.07 11.28
CA GLU A 416 -24.30 -15.94 11.40
C GLU A 416 -24.94 -15.08 10.30
N MET A 417 -24.54 -15.30 9.05
CA MET A 417 -25.28 -14.79 7.91
C MET A 417 -25.70 -15.97 7.02
N GLU A 418 -26.69 -16.74 7.49
CA GLU A 418 -27.51 -17.59 6.63
C GLU A 418 -28.42 -16.78 5.71
#